data_d3954d1bdbbc5ef4f5177e905c3df9c3
#
_entry.id   d3954d1bdbbc5ef4f5177e905c3df9c3
#
_cell.length_a   1.000
_cell.length_b   1.000
_cell.length_c   1.000
_cell.angle_alpha   90.00
_cell.angle_beta   90.00
_cell.angle_gamma   90.00
#
_symmetry.space_group_name_H-M   'P 1'
#
loop_
_entity.id
_entity.type
_entity.pdbx_description
1 polymer ?
#
loop_
_entity_poly.entity_id
_entity_poly.type
_entity_poly.pdbx_seq_one_letter_code
_entity_poly.pdbx_strand_id
1 'polypeptide(L)'
;MSAPRGLPDKAAIKKFITDAPGSVGRREIARAFGIKGAERVELRAILKELADEGVIGRGKGKRYNEAGALPPVAVLRISGVDDNAMLLAEPMPKADDNTNPDDIPKPRIRINSDKREAASLGIGDRILARLTRKGAGYEASIIRVLPKGPERVIGVYSEVPGQGARIRPTDRRQKSDYTVEKGQNGGAKRGDLVVADVLIGRRHGLREARGVEVLGDMDDRRAISLIAIHSNDIPDVFPAEAVAQAEAAQPVVMSAASKREDLRHLPLITVDGADARDFDDAIWAAPDDDPKNKGGWQIIVAIADVSHYVTFNSALDREARRRGNSVYFPDRVVPMLPEALSNNLCSLRPDEDRPVLAVTMRLDAKGRR
;
A
#
# COMPACT_ATOMS: atom_id res chain seq x y z
N MET A 1 49.14 -3.21 7.82
CA MET A 1 49.00 -2.45 6.55
C MET A 1 48.77 -0.99 6.89
N SER A 2 49.71 -0.09 6.54
CA SER A 2 49.60 1.34 6.80
C SER A 2 48.46 1.92 5.96
N ALA A 3 47.54 2.68 6.61
CA ALA A 3 46.48 3.40 5.94
C ALA A 3 47.05 4.41 4.92
N PRO A 4 46.47 4.57 3.72
CA PRO A 4 46.90 5.60 2.77
C PRO A 4 46.73 6.98 3.41
N ARG A 5 47.80 7.79 3.37
CA ARG A 5 47.77 9.18 3.84
C ARG A 5 47.14 10.04 2.75
N GLY A 6 45.99 10.59 3.00
CA GLY A 6 45.27 11.49 2.13
C GLY A 6 43.76 11.35 2.25
N LEU A 7 42.99 12.33 1.78
CA LEU A 7 41.56 12.28 1.74
C LEU A 7 41.13 11.11 0.84
N PRO A 8 40.36 10.14 1.31
CA PRO A 8 39.89 9.01 0.48
C PRO A 8 38.92 9.50 -0.59
N ASP A 9 38.93 8.84 -1.73
CA ASP A 9 37.95 9.12 -2.78
C ASP A 9 36.53 8.68 -2.37
N LYS A 10 35.54 9.15 -3.10
CA LYS A 10 34.12 8.80 -2.86
C LYS A 10 33.88 7.29 -2.84
N ALA A 11 34.58 6.53 -3.71
CA ALA A 11 34.43 5.08 -3.82
C ALA A 11 34.94 4.34 -2.58
N ALA A 12 36.09 4.76 -2.03
CA ALA A 12 36.64 4.19 -0.80
C ALA A 12 35.75 4.49 0.40
N ILE A 13 35.20 5.72 0.51
CA ILE A 13 34.27 6.08 1.59
C ILE A 13 32.98 5.25 1.47
N LYS A 14 32.40 5.16 0.26
CA LYS A 14 31.22 4.30 0.01
C LYS A 14 31.49 2.87 0.44
N LYS A 15 32.58 2.28 -0.03
CA LYS A 15 32.96 0.90 0.30
C LYS A 15 33.07 0.70 1.80
N PHE A 16 33.75 1.59 2.50
CA PHE A 16 33.88 1.53 3.95
C PHE A 16 32.54 1.56 4.69
N ILE A 17 31.60 2.41 4.21
CA ILE A 17 30.25 2.51 4.78
C ILE A 17 29.44 1.24 4.48
N THR A 18 29.55 0.69 3.25
CA THR A 18 28.85 -0.53 2.82
C THR A 18 29.35 -1.77 3.53
N ASP A 19 30.66 -1.91 3.73
CA ASP A 19 31.30 -3.07 4.39
C ASP A 19 31.16 -3.05 5.92
N ALA A 20 30.73 -1.93 6.48
CA ALA A 20 30.55 -1.82 7.92
C ALA A 20 29.34 -2.65 8.41
N PRO A 21 29.44 -3.37 9.55
CA PRO A 21 28.36 -4.18 10.09
C PRO A 21 27.14 -3.36 10.58
N GLY A 22 27.19 -2.04 10.48
CA GLY A 22 26.13 -1.13 10.89
C GLY A 22 26.42 0.31 10.48
N SER A 23 25.58 1.25 10.92
CA SER A 23 25.78 2.65 10.60
C SER A 23 27.07 3.20 11.23
N VAL A 24 27.85 3.95 10.46
CA VAL A 24 29.13 4.54 10.87
C VAL A 24 29.04 6.05 11.07
N GLY A 25 29.69 6.57 12.10
CA GLY A 25 29.75 8.00 12.37
C GLY A 25 30.90 8.68 11.64
N ARG A 26 30.79 9.98 11.40
CA ARG A 26 31.89 10.77 10.78
C ARG A 26 33.24 10.63 11.50
N ARG A 27 33.22 10.52 12.84
CA ARG A 27 34.44 10.32 13.63
C ARG A 27 35.07 8.95 13.39
N GLU A 28 34.25 7.93 13.17
CA GLU A 28 34.68 6.55 12.87
C GLU A 28 35.32 6.50 11.48
N ILE A 29 34.67 7.12 10.47
CA ILE A 29 35.23 7.24 9.12
C ILE A 29 36.55 8.01 9.16
N ALA A 30 36.58 9.19 9.80
CA ALA A 30 37.79 9.98 9.91
C ALA A 30 38.95 9.23 10.58
N ARG A 31 38.65 8.40 11.59
CA ARG A 31 39.66 7.56 12.27
C ARG A 31 40.16 6.45 11.36
N ALA A 32 39.25 5.78 10.63
CA ALA A 32 39.61 4.68 9.74
C ALA A 32 40.54 5.11 8.61
N PHE A 33 40.35 6.32 8.09
CA PHE A 33 41.16 6.88 7.00
C PHE A 33 42.27 7.83 7.49
N GLY A 34 42.46 7.99 8.80
CA GLY A 34 43.52 8.84 9.37
C GLY A 34 43.33 10.36 9.13
N ILE A 35 42.12 10.81 8.82
CA ILE A 35 41.75 12.19 8.46
C ILE A 35 41.83 13.12 9.67
N LYS A 36 42.61 14.21 9.56
CA LYS A 36 42.83 15.20 10.62
C LYS A 36 42.67 16.65 10.10
N GLY A 37 42.50 17.57 11.03
CA GLY A 37 42.52 19.02 10.73
C GLY A 37 41.49 19.45 9.67
N ALA A 38 41.95 20.20 8.65
CA ALA A 38 41.11 20.76 7.60
C ALA A 38 40.44 19.70 6.71
N GLU A 39 41.05 18.53 6.51
CA GLU A 39 40.50 17.44 5.71
C GLU A 39 39.14 16.92 6.24
N ARG A 40 38.82 17.15 7.54
CA ARG A 40 37.50 16.82 8.11
C ARG A 40 36.38 17.67 7.54
N VAL A 41 36.70 18.87 7.02
CA VAL A 41 35.70 19.72 6.35
C VAL A 41 35.37 19.14 4.98
N GLU A 42 36.38 18.70 4.26
CA GLU A 42 36.24 18.04 2.94
C GLU A 42 35.52 16.71 3.05
N LEU A 43 35.87 15.89 4.06
CA LEU A 43 35.09 14.67 4.36
C LEU A 43 33.61 14.97 4.60
N ARG A 44 33.30 16.09 5.28
CA ARG A 44 31.88 16.50 5.49
C ARG A 44 31.20 16.84 4.17
N ALA A 45 31.88 17.51 3.26
CA ALA A 45 31.37 17.86 1.93
C ALA A 45 31.10 16.60 1.11
N ILE A 46 32.07 15.67 1.05
CA ILE A 46 31.93 14.39 0.34
C ILE A 46 30.77 13.55 0.91
N LEU A 47 30.64 13.44 2.22
CA LEU A 47 29.54 12.70 2.86
C LEU A 47 28.18 13.35 2.63
N LYS A 48 28.13 14.68 2.50
CA LYS A 48 26.90 15.37 2.15
C LYS A 48 26.54 15.08 0.69
N GLU A 49 27.48 15.21 -0.21
CA GLU A 49 27.30 14.95 -1.65
C GLU A 49 26.84 13.51 -1.91
N LEU A 50 27.50 12.50 -1.32
CA LEU A 50 27.09 11.10 -1.42
C LEU A 50 25.68 10.84 -0.86
N ALA A 51 25.28 11.58 0.17
CA ALA A 51 23.93 11.47 0.73
C ALA A 51 22.89 12.17 -0.16
N ASP A 52 23.23 13.33 -0.74
CA ASP A 52 22.36 14.07 -1.65
C ASP A 52 22.22 13.33 -3.01
N GLU A 53 23.24 12.60 -3.44
CA GLU A 53 23.23 11.69 -4.60
C GLU A 53 22.47 10.37 -4.32
N GLY A 54 21.99 10.13 -3.07
CA GLY A 54 21.31 8.90 -2.68
C GLY A 54 22.20 7.65 -2.63
N VAL A 55 23.52 7.82 -2.68
CA VAL A 55 24.52 6.72 -2.65
C VAL A 55 24.67 6.14 -1.23
N ILE A 56 24.52 6.99 -0.20
CA ILE A 56 24.54 6.60 1.20
C ILE A 56 23.34 7.16 1.93
N GLY A 57 22.79 6.39 2.90
CA GLY A 57 21.72 6.81 3.78
C GLY A 57 22.22 7.59 4.99
N ARG A 58 21.46 8.61 5.43
CA ARG A 58 21.76 9.39 6.63
C ARG A 58 20.80 9.03 7.77
N GLY A 59 21.30 8.38 8.80
CA GLY A 59 20.53 7.98 9.99
C GLY A 59 20.54 9.00 11.13
N LYS A 60 19.84 8.67 12.23
CA LYS A 60 19.85 9.49 13.46
C LYS A 60 21.28 9.69 13.98
N GLY A 61 21.58 10.88 14.53
CA GLY A 61 22.88 11.19 15.11
C GLY A 61 24.01 11.44 14.08
N LYS A 62 23.70 11.79 12.85
CA LYS A 62 24.68 12.01 11.78
C LYS A 62 25.54 10.78 11.49
N ARG A 63 24.95 9.60 11.58
CA ARG A 63 25.52 8.32 11.16
C ARG A 63 25.13 8.03 9.72
N TYR A 64 25.96 7.27 9.02
CA TYR A 64 25.80 6.93 7.61
C TYR A 64 25.72 5.39 7.48
N ASN A 65 24.89 4.94 6.54
CA ASN A 65 24.74 3.55 6.14
C ASN A 65 24.65 3.47 4.62
N GLU A 66 24.65 2.28 4.08
CA GLU A 66 24.34 2.09 2.66
C GLU A 66 22.91 2.59 2.36
N ALA A 67 22.70 3.19 1.19
CA ALA A 67 21.37 3.59 0.75
C ALA A 67 20.43 2.38 0.75
N GLY A 68 19.26 2.53 1.36
CA GLY A 68 18.28 1.44 1.47
C GLY A 68 18.62 0.37 2.53
N ALA A 69 19.72 0.52 3.30
CA ALA A 69 20.02 -0.41 4.38
C ALA A 69 18.98 -0.31 5.52
N LEU A 70 18.46 -1.46 5.92
CA LEU A 70 17.51 -1.54 7.03
C LEU A 70 18.19 -1.25 8.38
N PRO A 71 17.46 -0.68 9.35
CA PRO A 71 17.99 -0.45 10.70
C PRO A 71 18.28 -1.78 11.40
N PRO A 72 19.23 -1.83 12.37
CA PRO A 72 19.56 -3.04 13.09
C PRO A 72 18.41 -3.71 13.83
N VAL A 73 17.36 -2.95 14.14
CA VAL A 73 16.10 -3.44 14.70
C VAL A 73 14.97 -2.80 13.93
N ALA A 74 14.06 -3.63 13.42
CA ALA A 74 12.92 -3.19 12.62
C ALA A 74 11.66 -3.98 12.97
N VAL A 75 10.52 -3.36 12.70
CA VAL A 75 9.23 -4.05 12.67
C VAL A 75 9.08 -4.66 11.28
N LEU A 76 8.86 -5.97 11.26
CA LEU A 76 8.68 -6.76 10.05
C LEU A 76 7.28 -7.38 10.03
N ARG A 77 6.76 -7.61 8.85
CA ARG A 77 5.56 -8.41 8.60
C ARG A 77 5.96 -9.70 7.88
N ILE A 78 5.45 -10.84 8.34
CA ILE A 78 5.64 -12.11 7.66
C ILE A 78 4.92 -12.06 6.31
N SER A 79 5.67 -12.24 5.21
CA SER A 79 5.14 -12.13 3.85
C SER A 79 4.97 -13.48 3.15
N GLY A 80 5.64 -14.52 3.64
CA GLY A 80 5.56 -15.85 3.00
C GLY A 80 6.55 -16.84 3.57
N VAL A 81 6.76 -17.89 2.81
CA VAL A 81 7.71 -18.97 3.10
C VAL A 81 8.57 -19.21 1.86
N ASP A 82 9.85 -19.47 2.03
CA ASP A 82 10.72 -19.84 0.89
C ASP A 82 10.66 -21.34 0.60
N ASP A 83 11.33 -21.78 -0.48
CA ASP A 83 11.38 -23.18 -0.94
C ASP A 83 11.94 -24.15 0.12
N ASN A 84 12.63 -23.65 1.14
CA ASN A 84 13.16 -24.42 2.26
C ASN A 84 12.27 -24.35 3.51
N ALA A 85 11.01 -23.93 3.37
CA ALA A 85 10.06 -23.71 4.44
C ALA A 85 10.51 -22.69 5.52
N MET A 86 11.44 -21.77 5.16
CA MET A 86 11.85 -20.68 6.03
C MET A 86 10.93 -19.48 5.85
N LEU A 87 10.49 -18.90 6.97
CA LEU A 87 9.63 -17.71 6.93
C LEU A 87 10.38 -16.52 6.31
N LEU A 88 9.70 -15.85 5.39
CA LEU A 88 10.12 -14.61 4.77
C LEU A 88 9.37 -13.44 5.40
N ALA A 89 10.02 -12.30 5.50
CA ALA A 89 9.41 -11.08 6.02
C ALA A 89 9.78 -9.85 5.21
N GLU A 90 8.95 -8.82 5.33
CA GLU A 90 9.14 -7.51 4.72
C GLU A 90 9.17 -6.42 5.80
N PRO A 91 9.96 -5.35 5.63
CA PRO A 91 9.96 -4.23 6.53
C PRO A 91 8.60 -3.49 6.42
N MET A 92 8.05 -3.12 7.57
CA MET A 92 6.87 -2.25 7.57
C MET A 92 7.30 -0.79 7.42
N PRO A 93 6.64 -0.01 6.53
CA PRO A 93 6.87 1.42 6.46
C PRO A 93 6.56 2.06 7.82
N LYS A 94 7.34 3.06 8.21
CA LYS A 94 7.02 3.88 9.36
C LYS A 94 5.85 4.79 9.00
N ALA A 95 4.95 5.03 9.94
CA ALA A 95 3.78 5.90 9.76
C ALA A 95 4.13 7.33 9.27
N ASP A 96 5.37 7.78 9.52
CA ASP A 96 5.86 9.12 9.16
C ASP A 96 6.80 9.12 7.93
N ASP A 97 6.94 7.99 7.23
CA ASP A 97 7.90 7.87 6.12
C ASP A 97 7.17 8.12 4.80
N ASN A 98 7.39 9.32 4.24
CA ASN A 98 6.88 9.74 2.92
C ASN A 98 7.60 9.05 1.75
N THR A 99 8.40 8.02 2.01
CA THR A 99 9.07 7.22 0.97
C THR A 99 8.06 6.27 0.32
N ASN A 100 8.05 6.29 -0.99
CA ASN A 100 7.26 5.35 -1.78
C ASN A 100 7.66 3.90 -1.42
N PRO A 101 6.72 3.03 -0.99
CA PRO A 101 7.02 1.64 -0.66
C PRO A 101 7.72 0.85 -1.79
N ASP A 102 7.53 1.27 -3.05
CA ASP A 102 8.13 0.61 -4.21
C ASP A 102 9.56 1.07 -4.51
N ASP A 103 9.96 2.24 -4.00
CA ASP A 103 11.33 2.75 -4.13
C ASP A 103 12.27 2.22 -3.03
N ILE A 104 11.71 1.55 -2.01
CA ILE A 104 12.50 0.88 -1.00
C ILE A 104 12.94 -0.47 -1.57
N PRO A 105 14.25 -0.73 -1.71
CA PRO A 105 14.73 -2.06 -2.06
C PRO A 105 14.09 -3.07 -1.10
N LYS A 106 13.35 -4.03 -1.61
CA LYS A 106 12.75 -5.11 -0.81
C LYS A 106 13.80 -6.20 -0.63
N PRO A 107 14.73 -6.07 0.33
CA PRO A 107 15.75 -7.09 0.53
C PRO A 107 15.06 -8.35 1.02
N ARG A 108 15.53 -9.49 0.58
CA ARG A 108 15.06 -10.79 1.08
C ARG A 108 15.45 -10.92 2.54
N ILE A 109 14.46 -10.94 3.44
CA ILE A 109 14.66 -11.10 4.88
C ILE A 109 14.18 -12.49 5.27
N ARG A 110 15.09 -13.34 5.73
CA ARG A 110 14.78 -14.66 6.27
C ARG A 110 14.69 -14.59 7.78
N ILE A 111 13.69 -15.27 8.35
CA ILE A 111 13.54 -15.33 9.79
C ILE A 111 14.30 -16.52 10.31
N ASN A 112 15.28 -16.24 11.18
CA ASN A 112 15.97 -17.26 11.96
C ASN A 112 15.23 -17.40 13.29
N SER A 113 14.41 -18.44 13.39
CA SER A 113 13.62 -18.76 14.58
C SER A 113 13.69 -20.26 14.86
N ASP A 114 13.53 -20.63 16.12
CA ASP A 114 13.34 -22.02 16.51
C ASP A 114 12.07 -22.58 15.86
N LYS A 115 12.05 -23.90 15.59
CA LYS A 115 10.88 -24.56 14.98
C LYS A 115 9.58 -24.33 15.75
N ARG A 116 9.64 -24.11 17.06
CA ARG A 116 8.47 -23.79 17.91
C ARG A 116 7.96 -22.36 17.69
N GLU A 117 8.86 -21.37 17.60
CA GLU A 117 8.49 -19.98 17.33
C GLU A 117 7.98 -19.83 15.90
N ALA A 118 8.64 -20.47 14.92
CA ALA A 118 8.21 -20.47 13.54
C ALA A 118 6.80 -21.08 13.35
N ALA A 119 6.49 -22.16 14.08
CA ALA A 119 5.20 -22.84 14.02
C ALA A 119 4.03 -21.99 14.59
N SER A 120 4.33 -20.98 15.39
CA SER A 120 3.32 -20.06 15.97
C SER A 120 3.05 -18.83 15.10
N LEU A 121 3.85 -18.61 14.05
CA LEU A 121 3.79 -17.43 13.19
C LEU A 121 3.12 -17.76 11.85
N GLY A 122 2.19 -16.91 11.45
CA GLY A 122 1.52 -16.98 10.15
C GLY A 122 1.84 -15.79 9.26
N ILE A 123 1.52 -15.93 7.97
CA ILE A 123 1.58 -14.81 7.01
C ILE A 123 0.70 -13.66 7.54
N GLY A 124 1.24 -12.44 7.49
CA GLY A 124 0.59 -11.25 8.04
C GLY A 124 0.95 -10.92 9.48
N ASP A 125 1.56 -11.84 10.24
CA ASP A 125 2.00 -11.57 11.60
C ASP A 125 3.13 -10.53 11.64
N ARG A 126 3.12 -9.71 12.69
CA ARG A 126 4.08 -8.64 12.89
C ARG A 126 5.08 -9.03 13.97
N ILE A 127 6.33 -8.78 13.69
CA ILE A 127 7.42 -9.06 14.63
C ILE A 127 8.34 -7.86 14.78
N LEU A 128 8.85 -7.63 15.97
CA LEU A 128 10.03 -6.81 16.19
C LEU A 128 11.24 -7.74 16.09
N ALA A 129 12.14 -7.48 15.18
CA ALA A 129 13.29 -8.35 14.94
C ALA A 129 14.59 -7.57 14.86
N ARG A 130 15.67 -8.24 15.25
CA ARG A 130 17.05 -7.78 15.02
C ARG A 130 17.50 -8.28 13.67
N LEU A 131 18.01 -7.37 12.84
CA LEU A 131 18.47 -7.66 11.50
C LEU A 131 19.99 -7.77 11.46
N THR A 132 20.47 -8.87 10.88
CA THR A 132 21.87 -9.09 10.57
C THR A 132 22.01 -9.25 9.06
N ARG A 133 22.89 -8.46 8.45
CA ARG A 133 23.10 -8.54 6.99
C ARG A 133 23.80 -9.86 6.65
N LYS A 134 23.28 -10.57 5.64
CA LYS A 134 23.90 -11.77 5.06
C LYS A 134 23.86 -11.71 3.53
N GLY A 135 25.00 -11.42 2.94
CA GLY A 135 25.11 -11.24 1.49
C GLY A 135 24.24 -10.09 0.98
N ALA A 136 23.39 -10.36 0.00
CA ALA A 136 22.45 -9.40 -0.58
C ALA A 136 21.14 -9.23 0.24
N GLY A 137 20.94 -9.99 1.32
CA GLY A 137 19.72 -9.97 2.12
C GLY A 137 19.99 -9.81 3.62
N TYR A 138 19.00 -10.13 4.42
CA TYR A 138 19.06 -10.06 5.88
C TYR A 138 18.58 -11.36 6.51
N GLU A 139 19.14 -11.66 7.65
CA GLU A 139 18.64 -12.66 8.59
C GLU A 139 18.05 -11.93 9.79
N ALA A 140 16.80 -12.25 10.14
CA ALA A 140 16.06 -11.62 11.21
C ALA A 140 15.94 -12.56 12.40
N SER A 141 16.41 -12.15 13.58
CA SER A 141 16.17 -12.84 14.85
C SER A 141 15.01 -12.16 15.58
N ILE A 142 14.01 -12.92 15.97
CA ILE A 142 12.82 -12.40 16.63
C ILE A 142 13.20 -11.89 18.03
N ILE A 143 12.85 -10.63 18.31
CA ILE A 143 12.95 -10.05 19.66
C ILE A 143 11.61 -10.22 20.36
N ARG A 144 10.51 -9.97 19.63
CA ARG A 144 9.15 -10.09 20.15
C ARG A 144 8.15 -10.20 19.01
N VAL A 145 7.17 -11.08 19.15
CA VAL A 145 5.98 -11.09 18.31
C VAL A 145 5.10 -9.91 18.75
N LEU A 146 4.78 -9.05 17.80
CA LEU A 146 3.91 -7.89 18.08
C LEU A 146 2.45 -8.35 18.02
N PRO A 147 1.60 -7.83 18.90
CA PRO A 147 0.18 -8.12 18.81
C PRO A 147 -0.30 -7.79 17.39
N LYS A 148 -1.12 -8.64 16.81
CA LYS A 148 -2.00 -8.25 15.71
C LYS A 148 -2.69 -6.97 16.18
N GLY A 149 -2.93 -6.02 15.30
CA GLY A 149 -3.73 -4.84 15.63
C GLY A 149 -5.00 -5.27 16.38
N PRO A 150 -5.78 -4.39 16.97
CA PRO A 150 -6.93 -4.79 17.76
C PRO A 150 -7.71 -5.83 16.96
N GLU A 151 -7.76 -7.06 17.50
CA GLU A 151 -8.53 -8.14 16.89
C GLU A 151 -9.98 -7.67 16.89
N ARG A 152 -10.61 -7.64 15.72
CA ARG A 152 -11.99 -7.26 15.60
C ARG A 152 -12.86 -8.50 15.49
N VAL A 153 -14.04 -8.45 16.08
CA VAL A 153 -15.09 -9.43 15.89
C VAL A 153 -16.24 -8.80 15.12
N ILE A 154 -16.75 -9.53 14.14
CA ILE A 154 -17.97 -9.20 13.43
C ILE A 154 -19.00 -10.25 13.80
N GLY A 155 -20.17 -9.81 14.20
CA GLY A 155 -21.18 -10.74 14.67
C GLY A 155 -22.54 -10.10 14.89
N VAL A 156 -23.49 -10.92 15.31
CA VAL A 156 -24.84 -10.50 15.63
C VAL A 156 -24.91 -10.12 17.10
N TYR A 157 -25.36 -8.91 17.36
CA TYR A 157 -25.56 -8.41 18.72
C TYR A 157 -26.82 -9.00 19.35
N SER A 158 -26.72 -9.36 20.62
CA SER A 158 -27.84 -9.84 21.41
C SER A 158 -27.70 -9.43 22.88
N GLU A 159 -28.82 -9.24 23.54
CA GLU A 159 -28.87 -9.04 24.99
C GLU A 159 -29.45 -10.28 25.66
N VAL A 160 -28.75 -10.79 26.65
CA VAL A 160 -29.18 -11.97 27.42
C VAL A 160 -29.57 -11.50 28.81
N PRO A 161 -30.85 -11.64 29.22
CA PRO A 161 -31.33 -11.23 30.55
C PRO A 161 -30.43 -11.78 31.65
N GLY A 162 -29.96 -10.91 32.52
CA GLY A 162 -29.08 -11.27 33.66
C GLY A 162 -27.64 -11.60 33.29
N GLN A 163 -27.25 -11.66 32.00
CA GLN A 163 -25.91 -12.00 31.56
C GLN A 163 -25.23 -10.91 30.72
N GLY A 164 -25.94 -9.82 30.46
CA GLY A 164 -25.42 -8.68 29.68
C GLY A 164 -25.48 -8.89 28.19
N ALA A 165 -24.77 -8.01 27.46
CA ALA A 165 -24.75 -8.01 26.02
C ALA A 165 -23.67 -8.95 25.44
N ARG A 166 -23.96 -9.54 24.30
CA ARG A 166 -23.08 -10.49 23.60
C ARG A 166 -23.03 -10.22 22.12
N ILE A 167 -21.92 -10.59 21.50
CA ILE A 167 -21.74 -10.67 20.06
C ILE A 167 -21.48 -12.12 19.69
N ARG A 168 -22.35 -12.68 18.85
CA ARG A 168 -22.17 -14.01 18.24
C ARG A 168 -21.43 -13.83 16.93
N PRO A 169 -20.19 -14.35 16.80
CA PRO A 169 -19.41 -14.20 15.57
C PRO A 169 -20.12 -14.73 14.33
N THR A 170 -19.95 -14.06 13.19
CA THR A 170 -20.37 -14.57 11.88
C THR A 170 -19.38 -15.59 11.32
N ASP A 171 -18.11 -15.55 11.75
CA ASP A 171 -17.10 -16.55 11.39
C ASP A 171 -17.37 -17.86 12.13
N ARG A 172 -17.77 -18.91 11.40
CA ARG A 172 -18.08 -20.24 11.94
C ARG A 172 -16.88 -20.93 12.63
N ARG A 173 -15.66 -20.46 12.39
CA ARG A 173 -14.45 -20.96 13.07
C ARG A 173 -14.36 -20.48 14.51
N GLN A 174 -15.01 -19.36 14.83
CA GLN A 174 -15.09 -18.79 16.16
C GLN A 174 -16.30 -19.37 16.88
N LYS A 175 -16.07 -20.35 17.77
CA LYS A 175 -17.15 -21.13 18.43
C LYS A 175 -17.72 -20.48 19.68
N SER A 176 -17.11 -19.39 20.18
CA SER A 176 -17.52 -18.74 21.42
C SER A 176 -18.01 -17.32 21.17
N ASP A 177 -19.09 -16.95 21.86
CA ASP A 177 -19.57 -15.58 21.88
C ASP A 177 -18.56 -14.65 22.58
N TYR A 178 -18.69 -13.35 22.35
CA TYR A 178 -17.96 -12.28 23.03
C TYR A 178 -18.92 -11.52 23.95
N THR A 179 -18.45 -11.16 25.14
CA THR A 179 -19.21 -10.27 26.03
C THR A 179 -18.91 -8.81 25.67
N VAL A 180 -19.95 -7.98 25.64
CA VAL A 180 -19.80 -6.53 25.40
C VAL A 180 -19.69 -5.81 26.74
N GLU A 181 -18.71 -4.94 26.87
CA GLU A 181 -18.54 -4.10 28.06
C GLU A 181 -19.77 -3.20 28.25
N LYS A 182 -20.20 -3.03 29.50
CA LYS A 182 -21.39 -2.23 29.82
C LYS A 182 -21.19 -0.77 29.35
N GLY A 183 -22.16 -0.27 28.57
CA GLY A 183 -22.11 1.07 28.00
C GLY A 183 -21.30 1.18 26.69
N GLN A 184 -20.74 0.07 26.18
CA GLN A 184 -19.97 0.02 24.94
C GLN A 184 -20.75 -0.66 23.78
N ASN A 185 -22.08 -0.70 23.88
CA ASN A 185 -22.94 -1.33 22.88
C ASN A 185 -23.17 -0.47 21.61
N GLY A 186 -22.70 0.79 21.57
CA GLY A 186 -22.82 1.66 20.40
C GLY A 186 -24.25 1.91 19.91
N GLY A 187 -25.26 1.71 20.76
CA GLY A 187 -26.67 1.80 20.37
C GLY A 187 -27.23 0.56 19.66
N ALA A 188 -26.44 -0.52 19.60
CA ALA A 188 -26.85 -1.77 18.96
C ALA A 188 -28.11 -2.37 19.62
N LYS A 189 -28.98 -2.91 18.80
CA LYS A 189 -30.20 -3.63 19.15
C LYS A 189 -30.06 -5.12 18.86
N ARG A 190 -30.88 -5.92 19.45
CA ARG A 190 -30.92 -7.37 19.19
C ARG A 190 -31.17 -7.63 17.70
N GLY A 191 -30.28 -8.41 17.07
CA GLY A 191 -30.32 -8.74 15.65
C GLY A 191 -29.38 -7.90 14.79
N ASP A 192 -28.87 -6.78 15.30
CA ASP A 192 -27.94 -5.94 14.54
C ASP A 192 -26.63 -6.67 14.25
N LEU A 193 -26.15 -6.52 13.02
CA LEU A 193 -24.77 -6.84 12.63
C LEU A 193 -23.87 -5.75 13.17
N VAL A 194 -22.85 -6.17 13.93
CA VAL A 194 -21.91 -5.25 14.59
C VAL A 194 -20.47 -5.66 14.39
N VAL A 195 -19.57 -4.68 14.47
CA VAL A 195 -18.13 -4.90 14.61
C VAL A 195 -17.67 -4.31 15.94
N ALA A 196 -16.72 -4.97 16.61
CA ALA A 196 -16.17 -4.49 17.87
C ALA A 196 -14.72 -4.93 18.04
N ASP A 197 -13.94 -4.13 18.78
CA ASP A 197 -12.55 -4.46 19.14
C ASP A 197 -12.54 -5.53 20.25
N VAL A 198 -11.76 -6.58 20.06
CA VAL A 198 -11.63 -7.67 21.05
C VAL A 198 -10.53 -7.32 22.05
N LEU A 199 -10.86 -7.41 23.33
CA LEU A 199 -9.93 -7.15 24.42
C LEU A 199 -9.07 -8.38 24.76
N ILE A 200 -7.87 -8.10 25.28
CA ILE A 200 -7.00 -9.13 25.85
C ILE A 200 -7.53 -9.42 27.26
N GLY A 201 -8.27 -10.52 27.38
CA GLY A 201 -8.86 -10.92 28.66
C GLY A 201 -10.11 -11.77 28.46
N ARG A 202 -10.60 -12.30 29.56
CA ARG A 202 -11.86 -13.06 29.60
C ARG A 202 -12.68 -12.65 30.80
N ARG A 203 -13.97 -12.49 30.59
CA ARG A 203 -14.94 -12.29 31.64
C ARG A 203 -15.98 -13.42 31.57
N HIS A 204 -16.23 -14.08 32.69
CA HIS A 204 -17.12 -15.27 32.75
C HIS A 204 -16.77 -16.34 31.71
N GLY A 205 -15.47 -16.53 31.43
CA GLY A 205 -14.99 -17.52 30.46
C GLY A 205 -15.03 -17.08 28.98
N LEU A 206 -15.68 -15.97 28.66
CA LEU A 206 -15.76 -15.39 27.32
C LEU A 206 -14.79 -14.23 27.16
N ARG A 207 -14.32 -13.99 25.93
CA ARG A 207 -13.54 -12.79 25.60
C ARG A 207 -14.44 -11.56 25.62
N GLU A 208 -13.87 -10.43 26.01
CA GLU A 208 -14.59 -9.16 26.01
C GLU A 208 -14.37 -8.41 24.69
N ALA A 209 -15.41 -7.69 24.26
CA ALA A 209 -15.38 -6.78 23.15
C ALA A 209 -15.89 -5.40 23.58
N ARG A 210 -15.34 -4.35 22.98
CA ARG A 210 -15.72 -2.93 23.24
C ARG A 210 -15.79 -2.14 21.95
N GLY A 211 -16.33 -0.92 22.05
CA GLY A 211 -16.41 -0.02 20.90
C GLY A 211 -17.28 -0.60 19.80
N VAL A 212 -18.45 -1.12 20.18
CA VAL A 212 -19.39 -1.72 19.23
C VAL A 212 -19.86 -0.65 18.24
N GLU A 213 -19.69 -0.96 16.95
CA GLU A 213 -20.20 -0.17 15.84
C GLU A 213 -21.28 -0.97 15.13
N VAL A 214 -22.43 -0.33 14.88
CA VAL A 214 -23.56 -0.97 14.20
C VAL A 214 -23.35 -0.85 12.69
N LEU A 215 -23.27 -1.98 12.01
CA LEU A 215 -23.12 -2.06 10.54
C LEU A 215 -24.46 -2.09 9.82
N GLY A 216 -25.51 -2.53 10.50
CA GLY A 216 -26.86 -2.64 9.98
C GLY A 216 -27.64 -3.82 10.57
N ASP A 217 -28.81 -4.10 10.01
CA ASP A 217 -29.60 -5.28 10.37
C ASP A 217 -29.01 -6.52 9.69
N MET A 218 -28.88 -7.63 10.41
CA MET A 218 -28.40 -8.89 9.85
C MET A 218 -29.32 -9.47 8.76
N ASP A 219 -30.60 -9.13 8.80
CA ASP A 219 -31.59 -9.54 7.80
C ASP A 219 -31.56 -8.68 6.53
N ASP A 220 -30.79 -7.57 6.52
CA ASP A 220 -30.56 -6.77 5.32
C ASP A 220 -29.68 -7.55 4.32
N ARG A 221 -30.09 -7.57 3.04
CA ARG A 221 -29.30 -8.20 1.96
C ARG A 221 -27.89 -7.66 1.87
N ARG A 222 -27.66 -6.43 2.30
CA ARG A 222 -26.34 -5.76 2.35
C ARG A 222 -25.43 -6.29 3.46
N ALA A 223 -25.95 -7.03 4.43
CA ALA A 223 -25.16 -7.55 5.54
C ALA A 223 -24.02 -8.46 5.06
N ILE A 224 -24.24 -9.25 4.01
CA ILE A 224 -23.24 -10.18 3.46
C ILE A 224 -22.01 -9.41 2.94
N SER A 225 -22.25 -8.35 2.17
CA SER A 225 -21.16 -7.51 1.64
C SER A 225 -20.41 -6.79 2.77
N LEU A 226 -21.10 -6.28 3.79
CA LEU A 226 -20.47 -5.67 4.96
C LEU A 226 -19.61 -6.68 5.74
N ILE A 227 -20.09 -7.89 5.94
CA ILE A 227 -19.30 -8.97 6.56
C ILE A 227 -18.04 -9.23 5.75
N ALA A 228 -18.14 -9.32 4.43
CA ALA A 228 -17.00 -9.56 3.55
C ALA A 228 -15.98 -8.40 3.59
N ILE A 229 -16.46 -7.16 3.55
CA ILE A 229 -15.62 -5.95 3.64
C ILE A 229 -14.80 -5.96 4.93
N HIS A 230 -15.47 -6.08 6.07
CA HIS A 230 -14.79 -6.02 7.37
C HIS A 230 -13.98 -7.28 7.69
N SER A 231 -14.41 -8.47 7.23
CA SER A 231 -13.65 -9.72 7.45
C SER A 231 -12.34 -9.79 6.67
N ASN A 232 -12.24 -9.03 5.59
CA ASN A 232 -11.05 -8.96 4.74
C ASN A 232 -10.28 -7.64 4.88
N ASP A 233 -10.62 -6.83 5.88
CA ASP A 233 -10.00 -5.51 6.12
C ASP A 233 -10.00 -4.62 4.86
N ILE A 234 -11.06 -4.71 4.04
CA ILE A 234 -11.21 -3.89 2.84
C ILE A 234 -11.49 -2.44 3.29
N PRO A 235 -10.65 -1.47 2.90
CA PRO A 235 -10.86 -0.09 3.30
C PRO A 235 -12.06 0.51 2.54
N ASP A 236 -13.17 0.74 3.22
CA ASP A 236 -14.43 1.23 2.64
C ASP A 236 -14.66 2.74 2.86
N VAL A 237 -13.98 3.34 3.83
CA VAL A 237 -14.04 4.77 4.12
C VAL A 237 -12.78 5.47 3.58
N PHE A 238 -12.98 6.56 2.83
CA PHE A 238 -11.88 7.41 2.37
C PHE A 238 -11.43 8.38 3.46
N PRO A 239 -10.10 8.63 3.60
CA PRO A 239 -9.60 9.73 4.42
C PRO A 239 -10.14 11.08 3.93
N ALA A 240 -10.43 12.00 4.86
CA ALA A 240 -10.99 13.31 4.54
C ALA A 240 -10.13 14.11 3.54
N GLU A 241 -8.80 13.98 3.63
CA GLU A 241 -7.86 14.63 2.69
C GLU A 241 -7.97 14.09 1.25
N ALA A 242 -8.24 12.79 1.07
CA ALA A 242 -8.45 12.22 -0.26
C ALA A 242 -9.79 12.64 -0.85
N VAL A 243 -10.85 12.70 -0.03
CA VAL A 243 -12.17 13.22 -0.43
C VAL A 243 -12.05 14.68 -0.85
N ALA A 244 -11.43 15.53 -0.01
CA ALA A 244 -11.27 16.95 -0.31
C ALA A 244 -10.46 17.19 -1.59
N GLN A 245 -9.42 16.39 -1.85
CA GLN A 245 -8.65 16.47 -3.10
C GLN A 245 -9.50 16.08 -4.31
N ALA A 246 -10.32 15.04 -4.21
CA ALA A 246 -11.22 14.61 -5.29
C ALA A 246 -12.30 15.65 -5.59
N GLU A 247 -12.90 16.24 -4.55
CA GLU A 247 -13.94 17.28 -4.67
C GLU A 247 -13.40 18.61 -5.23
N ALA A 248 -12.11 18.93 -4.95
CA ALA A 248 -11.46 20.11 -5.50
C ALA A 248 -11.03 19.96 -6.96
N ALA A 249 -11.05 18.76 -7.53
CA ALA A 249 -10.66 18.50 -8.91
C ALA A 249 -11.61 19.17 -9.88
N GLN A 250 -11.06 19.73 -10.98
CA GLN A 250 -11.84 20.42 -12.01
C GLN A 250 -11.76 19.68 -13.35
N PRO A 251 -12.82 19.72 -14.17
CA PRO A 251 -12.75 19.18 -15.52
C PRO A 251 -11.62 19.80 -16.32
N VAL A 252 -10.99 18.99 -17.17
CA VAL A 252 -9.99 19.50 -18.12
C VAL A 252 -10.69 20.22 -19.26
N VAL A 253 -10.29 21.47 -19.47
CA VAL A 253 -10.81 22.28 -20.60
C VAL A 253 -9.78 22.27 -21.73
N MET A 254 -10.23 21.89 -22.93
CA MET A 254 -9.40 21.99 -24.13
C MET A 254 -9.09 23.46 -24.41
N SER A 255 -7.83 23.78 -24.55
CA SER A 255 -7.36 25.14 -24.90
C SER A 255 -6.18 25.07 -25.87
N ALA A 256 -5.88 26.18 -26.53
CA ALA A 256 -4.74 26.28 -27.44
C ALA A 256 -3.39 26.04 -26.72
N ALA A 257 -3.33 26.23 -25.41
CA ALA A 257 -2.15 25.94 -24.59
C ALA A 257 -2.09 24.46 -24.16
N SER A 258 -3.16 23.70 -24.33
CA SER A 258 -3.22 22.27 -24.06
C SER A 258 -2.35 21.54 -25.10
N LYS A 259 -1.40 20.71 -24.66
CA LYS A 259 -0.64 19.83 -25.55
C LYS A 259 -1.40 18.55 -25.91
N ARG A 260 -2.72 18.50 -25.65
CA ARG A 260 -3.56 17.34 -25.92
C ARG A 260 -4.06 17.41 -27.35
N GLU A 261 -4.14 16.27 -28.01
CA GLU A 261 -4.77 16.07 -29.31
C GLU A 261 -6.30 16.01 -29.13
N ASP A 262 -7.04 16.61 -30.07
CA ASP A 262 -8.50 16.57 -30.06
C ASP A 262 -9.03 15.36 -30.83
N LEU A 263 -9.57 14.40 -30.10
CA LEU A 263 -10.15 13.16 -30.64
C LEU A 263 -11.70 13.20 -30.68
N ARG A 264 -12.34 14.34 -30.38
CA ARG A 264 -13.81 14.46 -30.32
C ARG A 264 -14.52 14.26 -31.66
N HIS A 265 -13.77 14.32 -32.76
CA HIS A 265 -14.29 14.01 -34.10
C HIS A 265 -14.46 12.50 -34.34
N LEU A 266 -13.90 11.65 -33.50
CA LEU A 266 -13.98 10.19 -33.60
C LEU A 266 -15.19 9.67 -32.79
N PRO A 267 -16.02 8.80 -33.34
CA PRO A 267 -17.12 8.17 -32.62
C PRO A 267 -16.58 7.04 -31.73
N LEU A 268 -15.85 7.41 -30.66
CA LEU A 268 -15.38 6.48 -29.65
C LEU A 268 -16.60 5.92 -28.89
N ILE A 269 -16.54 4.63 -28.57
CA ILE A 269 -17.59 3.92 -27.80
C ILE A 269 -16.96 3.20 -26.60
N THR A 270 -17.70 3.09 -25.51
CA THR A 270 -17.39 2.20 -24.39
C THR A 270 -18.22 0.93 -24.49
N VAL A 271 -17.72 -0.18 -23.93
CA VAL A 271 -18.40 -1.49 -23.95
C VAL A 271 -18.41 -2.06 -22.54
N ASP A 272 -19.41 -1.66 -21.77
CA ASP A 272 -19.53 -1.96 -20.34
C ASP A 272 -20.89 -2.56 -20.01
N GLY A 273 -21.06 -3.03 -18.77
CA GLY A 273 -22.36 -3.46 -18.27
C GLY A 273 -23.37 -2.31 -18.19
N ALA A 274 -24.65 -2.64 -18.27
CA ALA A 274 -25.73 -1.63 -18.27
C ALA A 274 -25.79 -0.80 -16.96
N ASP A 275 -25.24 -1.29 -15.88
CA ASP A 275 -25.16 -0.68 -14.55
C ASP A 275 -23.80 -0.03 -14.25
N ALA A 276 -22.84 -0.10 -15.17
CA ALA A 276 -21.54 0.55 -15.03
C ALA A 276 -21.67 2.07 -14.93
N ARG A 277 -20.80 2.69 -14.13
CA ARG A 277 -20.70 4.15 -13.96
C ARG A 277 -19.29 4.67 -14.15
N ASP A 278 -18.32 3.78 -14.12
CA ASP A 278 -16.89 4.00 -14.21
C ASP A 278 -16.37 3.48 -15.56
N PHE A 279 -16.65 4.25 -16.62
CA PHE A 279 -16.22 3.94 -17.97
C PHE A 279 -14.75 4.29 -18.13
N ASP A 280 -13.85 3.32 -17.96
CA ASP A 280 -12.41 3.56 -17.95
C ASP A 280 -11.81 3.64 -19.36
N ASP A 281 -12.39 2.93 -20.34
CA ASP A 281 -11.86 2.82 -21.68
C ASP A 281 -12.92 2.99 -22.76
N ALA A 282 -12.47 3.58 -23.87
CA ALA A 282 -13.27 3.70 -25.09
C ALA A 282 -12.43 3.28 -26.30
N ILE A 283 -13.09 2.73 -27.29
CA ILE A 283 -12.46 2.21 -28.50
C ILE A 283 -13.09 2.80 -29.75
N TRP A 284 -12.27 2.91 -30.79
CA TRP A 284 -12.70 3.22 -32.14
C TRP A 284 -11.88 2.39 -33.13
N ALA A 285 -12.49 1.96 -34.23
CA ALA A 285 -11.80 1.25 -35.31
C ALA A 285 -12.37 1.63 -36.68
N ALA A 286 -11.48 1.76 -37.64
CA ALA A 286 -11.83 1.95 -39.05
C ALA A 286 -10.85 1.24 -39.98
N PRO A 287 -11.21 0.94 -41.24
CA PRO A 287 -10.26 0.52 -42.24
C PRO A 287 -9.08 1.52 -42.33
N ASP A 288 -7.86 1.02 -42.45
CA ASP A 288 -6.69 1.89 -42.63
C ASP A 288 -6.67 2.42 -44.08
N ASP A 289 -6.55 3.72 -44.23
CA ASP A 289 -6.48 4.41 -45.54
C ASP A 289 -5.04 4.47 -46.08
N ASP A 290 -4.04 3.99 -45.32
CA ASP A 290 -2.64 3.94 -45.78
C ASP A 290 -2.50 2.95 -46.96
N PRO A 291 -2.08 3.42 -48.16
CA PRO A 291 -1.87 2.54 -49.31
C PRO A 291 -0.91 1.38 -49.09
N LYS A 292 -0.01 1.52 -48.10
CA LYS A 292 0.96 0.48 -47.69
C LYS A 292 0.35 -0.60 -46.80
N ASN A 293 -0.85 -0.32 -46.21
CA ASN A 293 -1.55 -1.24 -45.34
C ASN A 293 -2.94 -1.65 -45.91
N LYS A 294 -2.97 -2.00 -47.18
CA LYS A 294 -4.19 -2.33 -47.87
C LYS A 294 -4.97 -3.46 -47.21
N GLY A 295 -6.23 -3.20 -46.85
CA GLY A 295 -7.09 -4.13 -46.13
C GLY A 295 -6.79 -4.23 -44.63
N GLY A 296 -5.95 -3.36 -44.11
CA GLY A 296 -5.66 -3.25 -42.68
C GLY A 296 -6.67 -2.37 -41.93
N TRP A 297 -6.44 -2.19 -40.66
CA TRP A 297 -7.28 -1.48 -39.74
C TRP A 297 -6.48 -0.49 -38.90
N GLN A 298 -7.05 0.66 -38.62
CA GLN A 298 -6.61 1.57 -37.58
C GLN A 298 -7.54 1.43 -36.38
N ILE A 299 -6.95 1.25 -35.21
CA ILE A 299 -7.66 1.11 -33.94
C ILE A 299 -7.13 2.16 -32.97
N ILE A 300 -8.03 2.85 -32.28
CA ILE A 300 -7.68 3.74 -31.18
C ILE A 300 -8.31 3.20 -29.90
N VAL A 301 -7.48 3.05 -28.87
CA VAL A 301 -7.92 2.76 -27.51
C VAL A 301 -7.61 4.00 -26.67
N ALA A 302 -8.63 4.55 -26.05
CA ALA A 302 -8.56 5.74 -25.21
C ALA A 302 -8.89 5.35 -23.77
N ILE A 303 -7.96 5.55 -22.85
CA ILE A 303 -8.12 5.27 -21.41
C ILE A 303 -8.25 6.60 -20.69
N ALA A 304 -9.18 6.71 -19.74
CA ALA A 304 -9.33 7.91 -18.91
C ALA A 304 -7.98 8.29 -18.25
N ASP A 305 -7.55 9.55 -18.44
CA ASP A 305 -6.27 10.03 -17.89
C ASP A 305 -6.37 10.31 -16.39
N VAL A 306 -6.46 9.25 -15.61
CA VAL A 306 -6.50 9.30 -14.14
C VAL A 306 -5.26 10.02 -13.58
N SER A 307 -4.11 9.91 -14.26
CA SER A 307 -2.85 10.52 -13.82
C SER A 307 -2.87 12.05 -13.80
N HIS A 308 -3.80 12.67 -14.53
CA HIS A 308 -4.04 14.11 -14.48
C HIS A 308 -4.53 14.55 -13.09
N TYR A 309 -5.37 13.75 -12.46
CA TYR A 309 -6.01 14.05 -11.17
C TYR A 309 -5.25 13.44 -10.00
N VAL A 310 -4.75 12.24 -10.17
CA VAL A 310 -4.03 11.46 -9.14
C VAL A 310 -2.55 11.61 -9.38
N THR A 311 -1.97 12.68 -8.82
CA THR A 311 -0.55 12.95 -8.93
C THR A 311 0.26 12.14 -7.92
N PHE A 312 1.51 11.82 -8.27
CA PHE A 312 2.40 11.03 -7.42
C PHE A 312 2.48 11.55 -5.98
N ASN A 313 2.33 10.64 -5.02
CA ASN A 313 2.37 10.88 -3.57
C ASN A 313 1.31 11.88 -3.04
N SER A 314 0.28 12.18 -3.81
CA SER A 314 -0.89 12.92 -3.32
C SER A 314 -1.72 12.09 -2.33
N ALA A 315 -2.71 12.70 -1.66
CA ALA A 315 -3.61 11.97 -0.78
C ALA A 315 -4.40 10.88 -1.54
N LEU A 316 -4.82 11.18 -2.76
CA LEU A 316 -5.50 10.23 -3.66
C LEU A 316 -4.56 9.07 -4.05
N ASP A 317 -3.31 9.34 -4.42
CA ASP A 317 -2.34 8.31 -4.81
C ASP A 317 -2.03 7.37 -3.65
N ARG A 318 -1.78 7.91 -2.45
CA ARG A 318 -1.54 7.10 -1.26
C ARG A 318 -2.71 6.18 -0.92
N GLU A 319 -3.94 6.71 -1.02
CA GLU A 319 -5.12 5.91 -0.72
C GLU A 319 -5.43 4.89 -1.82
N ALA A 320 -5.27 5.24 -3.10
CA ALA A 320 -5.42 4.32 -4.22
C ALA A 320 -4.43 3.15 -4.13
N ARG A 321 -3.17 3.40 -3.76
CA ARG A 321 -2.16 2.35 -3.51
C ARG A 321 -2.52 1.46 -2.33
N ARG A 322 -3.09 2.03 -1.26
CA ARG A 322 -3.55 1.26 -0.11
C ARG A 322 -4.69 0.31 -0.47
N ARG A 323 -5.62 0.75 -1.34
CA ARG A 323 -6.76 -0.05 -1.80
C ARG A 323 -6.35 -1.09 -2.85
N GLY A 324 -5.49 -0.71 -3.78
CA GLY A 324 -4.96 -1.54 -4.85
C GLY A 324 -5.89 -1.73 -6.04
N ASN A 325 -7.19 -1.86 -5.82
CA ASN A 325 -8.24 -1.99 -6.83
C ASN A 325 -9.61 -1.57 -6.28
N SER A 326 -10.61 -1.46 -7.14
CA SER A 326 -12.02 -1.42 -6.74
C SER A 326 -12.51 -2.84 -6.46
N VAL A 327 -13.42 -2.98 -5.49
CA VAL A 327 -14.02 -4.28 -5.12
C VAL A 327 -15.52 -4.21 -5.38
N TYR A 328 -16.01 -5.11 -6.22
CA TYR A 328 -17.41 -5.13 -6.64
C TYR A 328 -18.18 -6.20 -5.87
N PHE A 329 -19.26 -5.80 -5.23
CA PHE A 329 -20.22 -6.66 -4.56
C PHE A 329 -21.56 -6.60 -5.31
N PRO A 330 -22.47 -7.57 -5.12
CA PRO A 330 -23.76 -7.55 -5.80
C PRO A 330 -24.64 -6.32 -5.49
N ASP A 331 -24.39 -5.65 -4.37
CA ASP A 331 -25.19 -4.53 -3.86
C ASP A 331 -24.45 -3.21 -3.80
N ARG A 332 -23.13 -3.22 -3.93
CA ARG A 332 -22.27 -2.03 -3.83
C ARG A 332 -20.91 -2.21 -4.44
N VAL A 333 -20.24 -1.10 -4.69
CA VAL A 333 -18.83 -1.06 -5.06
C VAL A 333 -18.06 -0.35 -3.94
N VAL A 334 -16.90 -0.89 -3.59
CA VAL A 334 -15.89 -0.20 -2.78
C VAL A 334 -14.83 0.30 -3.76
N PRO A 335 -14.90 1.55 -4.22
CA PRO A 335 -14.06 2.02 -5.32
C PRO A 335 -12.64 2.32 -4.86
N MET A 336 -11.68 2.21 -5.78
CA MET A 336 -10.28 2.57 -5.54
C MET A 336 -10.08 4.08 -5.39
N LEU A 337 -10.89 4.89 -6.08
CA LEU A 337 -10.89 6.34 -6.01
C LEU A 337 -12.28 6.86 -5.58
N PRO A 338 -12.37 8.04 -4.94
CA PRO A 338 -13.67 8.66 -4.62
C PRO A 338 -14.55 8.83 -5.87
N GLU A 339 -15.86 8.68 -5.71
CA GLU A 339 -16.83 8.70 -6.82
C GLU A 339 -16.81 10.00 -7.64
N ALA A 340 -16.40 11.12 -7.05
CA ALA A 340 -16.17 12.37 -7.76
C ALA A 340 -15.16 12.23 -8.90
N LEU A 341 -14.25 11.27 -8.81
CA LEU A 341 -13.33 10.90 -9.87
C LEU A 341 -13.79 9.65 -10.62
N SER A 342 -13.95 8.51 -9.94
CA SER A 342 -14.23 7.23 -10.61
C SER A 342 -15.50 7.23 -11.44
N ASN A 343 -16.58 7.82 -10.91
CA ASN A 343 -17.88 7.84 -11.59
C ASN A 343 -18.14 9.15 -12.36
N ASN A 344 -17.20 10.09 -12.34
CA ASN A 344 -17.36 11.41 -12.97
C ASN A 344 -16.12 11.80 -13.78
N LEU A 345 -15.14 12.51 -13.18
CA LEU A 345 -14.04 13.13 -13.94
C LEU A 345 -13.12 12.13 -14.66
N CYS A 346 -13.00 10.90 -14.15
CA CYS A 346 -12.27 9.80 -14.76
C CYS A 346 -13.16 8.80 -15.51
N SER A 347 -14.48 9.05 -15.59
CA SER A 347 -15.40 8.21 -16.37
C SER A 347 -15.68 8.81 -17.75
N LEU A 348 -15.51 8.01 -18.81
CA LEU A 348 -15.73 8.42 -20.21
C LEU A 348 -17.24 8.43 -20.54
N ARG A 349 -17.94 9.36 -19.90
CA ARG A 349 -19.40 9.49 -20.01
C ARG A 349 -19.81 10.04 -21.39
N PRO A 350 -20.97 9.61 -21.92
CA PRO A 350 -21.46 10.08 -23.19
C PRO A 350 -21.61 11.62 -23.24
N ASP A 351 -21.21 12.21 -24.38
CA ASP A 351 -21.34 13.64 -24.67
C ASP A 351 -20.62 14.59 -23.70
N GLU A 352 -19.61 14.07 -22.96
CA GLU A 352 -18.79 14.87 -22.05
C GLU A 352 -17.32 14.82 -22.46
N ASP A 353 -16.63 15.98 -22.45
CA ASP A 353 -15.20 16.05 -22.70
C ASP A 353 -14.43 15.42 -21.52
N ARG A 354 -13.54 14.47 -21.82
CA ARG A 354 -12.67 13.82 -20.84
C ARG A 354 -11.24 13.75 -21.33
N PRO A 355 -10.24 13.99 -20.45
CA PRO A 355 -8.87 13.76 -20.79
C PRO A 355 -8.60 12.27 -20.89
N VAL A 356 -7.90 11.85 -21.93
CA VAL A 356 -7.54 10.45 -22.16
C VAL A 356 -6.06 10.29 -22.46
N LEU A 357 -5.52 9.12 -22.17
CA LEU A 357 -4.30 8.59 -22.73
C LEU A 357 -4.70 7.64 -23.85
N ALA A 358 -4.42 8.02 -25.10
CA ALA A 358 -4.83 7.24 -26.25
C ALA A 358 -3.64 6.54 -26.93
N VAL A 359 -3.90 5.34 -27.43
CA VAL A 359 -2.96 4.56 -28.24
C VAL A 359 -3.59 4.28 -29.60
N THR A 360 -2.90 4.67 -30.66
CA THR A 360 -3.26 4.31 -32.04
C THR A 360 -2.47 3.08 -32.44
N MET A 361 -3.18 2.05 -32.89
CA MET A 361 -2.61 0.81 -33.42
C MET A 361 -3.01 0.63 -34.89
N ARG A 362 -2.08 0.17 -35.72
CA ARG A 362 -2.35 -0.27 -37.09
C ARG A 362 -2.16 -1.76 -37.20
N LEU A 363 -3.14 -2.45 -37.72
CA LEU A 363 -3.12 -3.89 -37.97
C LEU A 363 -3.17 -4.16 -39.45
N ASP A 364 -2.44 -5.18 -39.91
CA ASP A 364 -2.54 -5.66 -41.29
C ASP A 364 -3.85 -6.41 -41.55
N ALA A 365 -4.13 -6.79 -42.80
CA ALA A 365 -5.32 -7.55 -43.17
C ALA A 365 -5.45 -8.92 -42.46
N LYS A 366 -4.41 -9.40 -41.78
CA LYS A 366 -4.39 -10.62 -40.98
C LYS A 366 -4.47 -10.35 -39.47
N GLY A 367 -4.66 -9.10 -39.05
CA GLY A 367 -4.73 -8.71 -37.66
C GLY A 367 -3.37 -8.64 -36.94
N ARG A 368 -2.25 -8.58 -37.66
CA ARG A 368 -0.90 -8.49 -37.08
C ARG A 368 -0.46 -7.02 -37.02
N ARG A 369 0.23 -6.65 -35.93
CA ARG A 369 0.84 -5.32 -35.74
C ARG A 369 2.12 -5.16 -36.52
#